data_d15e53a2a0fe6f2040cb31e9753a347c
#
_entry.id   d15e53a2a0fe6f2040cb31e9753a347c
#
_cell.length_a   1.000
_cell.length_b   1.000
_cell.length_c   1.000
_cell.angle_alpha   90.00
_cell.angle_beta   90.00
_cell.angle_gamma   90.00
#
_symmetry.space_group_name_H-M   'P 1'
#
loop_
_entity.id
_entity.type
_entity.pdbx_description
1 polymer ?
#
loop_
_entity_poly.entity_id
_entity_poly.type
_entity_poly.pdbx_seq_one_letter_code
_entity_poly.pdbx_strand_id
1 'polypeptide(L)'
;LRSLVGSEMCIRDSVMSDEKKTVLSMRHINKTFPGVKALSDAQLTLREGEIHALMGENGAGKSTLIKVLTGVEEFETGEIIMDGKSIINTSPQEAGNNGISTVYQEVNLCPNLTVAENIFIGREPMKMGRIDWKTMNTQAQKILDNLELEIDATQELENYSVAIQQMV
;
A
#
# COMPACT_ATOMS: atom_id res chain seq x y z
N LEU A 1 17.00 21.32 15.67
CA LEU A 1 16.13 20.55 14.77
C LEU A 1 14.74 20.50 15.39
N ARG A 2 13.87 21.41 14.96
CA ARG A 2 12.49 21.45 15.45
C ARG A 2 11.69 20.36 14.71
N SER A 3 11.23 19.38 15.46
CA SER A 3 10.16 18.46 15.07
C SER A 3 8.96 19.31 14.64
N LEU A 4 8.34 18.96 13.53
CA LEU A 4 7.09 19.55 13.10
C LEU A 4 5.99 19.14 14.09
N VAL A 5 5.80 20.00 15.10
CA VAL A 5 4.65 19.98 15.99
C VAL A 5 3.56 20.75 15.26
N GLY A 6 2.52 20.05 14.86
CA GLY A 6 1.23 20.62 14.50
C GLY A 6 1.27 21.66 13.39
N SER A 7 1.58 21.27 12.16
CA SER A 7 1.18 22.04 11.00
C SER A 7 0.33 21.17 10.09
N GLU A 8 -0.98 21.38 10.17
CA GLU A 8 -1.90 20.98 9.12
C GLU A 8 -1.50 21.74 7.85
N MET A 9 -0.72 21.12 6.97
CA MET A 9 -0.56 21.60 5.62
C MET A 9 -1.34 20.66 4.69
N CYS A 10 -2.65 20.62 4.92
CA CYS A 10 -3.58 20.14 3.93
C CYS A 10 -3.92 21.32 3.03
N ILE A 11 -3.50 21.28 1.78
CA ILE A 11 -4.08 22.14 0.75
C ILE A 11 -5.50 21.63 0.54
N ARG A 12 -6.46 22.28 1.17
CA ARG A 12 -7.89 22.08 0.92
C ARG A 12 -8.23 22.78 -0.39
N ASP A 13 -8.43 22.05 -1.45
CA ASP A 13 -9.25 22.54 -2.55
C ASP A 13 -10.70 22.60 -2.07
N SER A 14 -11.14 23.81 -1.78
CA SER A 14 -12.51 24.08 -1.40
C SER A 14 -13.41 24.10 -2.63
N VAL A 15 -14.06 22.99 -2.93
CA VAL A 15 -15.27 22.98 -3.74
C VAL A 15 -16.30 22.06 -3.10
N MET A 16 -17.33 22.70 -2.57
CA MET A 16 -18.67 22.22 -2.20
C MET A 16 -18.80 20.94 -1.38
N SER A 17 -19.36 21.12 -0.20
CA SER A 17 -19.73 20.15 0.82
C SER A 17 -20.80 19.16 0.36
N ASP A 18 -20.39 18.02 -0.19
CA ASP A 18 -20.98 16.76 0.19
C ASP A 18 -20.10 16.21 1.31
N GLU A 19 -20.66 15.85 2.45
CA GLU A 19 -19.93 15.24 3.57
C GLU A 19 -19.45 13.84 3.12
N LYS A 20 -18.35 13.79 2.38
CA LYS A 20 -17.76 12.54 1.95
C LYS A 20 -17.42 11.70 3.16
N LYS A 21 -17.87 10.46 3.17
CA LYS A 21 -17.62 9.49 4.23
C LYS A 21 -16.11 9.37 4.49
N THR A 22 -15.69 9.45 5.75
CA THR A 22 -14.31 9.13 6.13
C THR A 22 -14.10 7.62 6.02
N VAL A 23 -13.15 7.24 5.17
CA VAL A 23 -12.76 5.84 4.95
C VAL A 23 -11.66 5.43 5.91
N LEU A 24 -10.66 6.30 6.10
CA LEU A 24 -9.52 6.04 6.99
C LEU A 24 -9.25 7.24 7.88
N SER A 25 -8.99 6.99 9.16
CA SER A 25 -8.53 7.99 10.12
C SER A 25 -7.43 7.40 11.00
N MET A 26 -6.26 8.01 10.98
CA MET A 26 -5.17 7.76 11.92
C MET A 26 -5.12 8.92 12.89
N ARG A 27 -5.08 8.64 14.20
CA ARG A 27 -5.13 9.68 15.24
C ARG A 27 -4.07 9.43 16.30
N HIS A 28 -3.37 10.49 16.69
CA HIS A 28 -2.41 10.50 17.79
C HIS A 28 -1.31 9.44 17.63
N ILE A 29 -0.89 9.14 16.39
CA ILE A 29 0.10 8.12 16.12
C ILE A 29 1.48 8.60 16.56
N ASN A 30 2.09 7.83 17.44
CA ASN A 30 3.45 8.05 17.91
C ASN A 30 4.33 6.84 17.59
N LYS A 31 5.54 7.12 17.11
CA LYS A 31 6.56 6.10 16.80
C LYS A 31 7.95 6.66 17.06
N THR A 32 8.72 5.93 17.84
CA THR A 32 10.12 6.24 18.13
C THR A 32 11.02 5.12 17.64
N PHE A 33 12.10 5.45 17.00
CA PHE A 33 13.23 4.56 16.73
C PHE A 33 14.38 4.90 17.66
N PRO A 34 15.37 4.02 17.85
CA PRO A 34 16.53 4.34 18.69
C PRO A 34 17.17 5.68 18.30
N GLY A 35 17.07 6.66 19.20
CA GLY A 35 17.61 8.00 19.02
C GLY A 35 16.79 8.98 18.17
N VAL A 36 15.66 8.57 17.58
CA VAL A 36 14.84 9.44 16.72
C VAL A 36 13.34 9.24 16.96
N LYS A 37 12.63 10.31 17.29
CA LYS A 37 11.17 10.32 17.30
C LYS A 37 10.65 10.57 15.88
N ALA A 38 10.23 9.51 15.21
CA ALA A 38 9.83 9.54 13.80
C ALA A 38 8.42 10.09 13.59
N LEU A 39 7.49 9.76 14.48
CA LEU A 39 6.13 10.29 14.48
C LEU A 39 5.80 10.85 15.87
N SER A 40 5.22 12.03 15.89
CA SER A 40 4.79 12.72 17.11
C SER A 40 3.41 13.28 16.90
N ASP A 41 2.42 12.64 17.50
CA ASP A 41 1.00 13.03 17.39
C ASP A 41 0.53 13.13 15.92
N ALA A 42 1.02 12.21 15.07
CA ALA A 42 0.72 12.24 13.65
C ALA A 42 -0.75 11.87 13.40
N GLN A 43 -1.36 12.57 12.44
CA GLN A 43 -2.76 12.39 12.09
C GLN A 43 -2.89 12.33 10.55
N LEU A 44 -3.81 11.50 10.07
CA LEU A 44 -4.17 11.39 8.65
C LEU A 44 -5.65 11.04 8.55
N THR A 45 -6.38 11.74 7.69
CA THR A 45 -7.78 11.42 7.40
C THR A 45 -7.98 11.36 5.91
N LEU A 46 -8.53 10.25 5.42
CA LEU A 46 -8.90 10.04 4.02
C LEU A 46 -10.40 9.89 3.89
N ARG A 47 -10.96 10.49 2.85
CA ARG A 47 -12.38 10.41 2.52
C ARG A 47 -12.60 9.60 1.25
N GLU A 48 -13.78 9.11 1.08
CA GLU A 48 -14.16 8.35 -0.10
C GLU A 48 -13.95 9.15 -1.40
N GLY A 49 -13.24 8.52 -2.37
CA GLY A 49 -12.91 9.15 -3.64
C GLY A 49 -11.98 10.35 -3.54
N GLU A 50 -11.21 10.48 -2.44
CA GLU A 50 -10.22 11.54 -2.26
C GLU A 50 -8.85 11.10 -2.75
N ILE A 51 -8.16 11.99 -3.47
CA ILE A 51 -6.72 11.87 -3.75
C ILE A 51 -5.99 12.74 -2.73
N HIS A 52 -5.21 12.12 -1.86
CA HIS A 52 -4.52 12.79 -0.77
C HIS A 52 -3.00 12.78 -1.00
N ALA A 53 -2.38 13.94 -1.11
CA ALA A 53 -0.93 14.06 -1.27
C ALA A 53 -0.25 14.25 0.09
N LEU A 54 0.61 13.31 0.48
CA LEU A 54 1.43 13.40 1.68
C LEU A 54 2.77 14.06 1.35
N MET A 55 2.92 15.33 1.70
CA MET A 55 4.09 16.14 1.38
C MET A 55 4.94 16.44 2.62
N GLY A 56 6.23 16.69 2.42
CA GLY A 56 7.16 17.05 3.48
C GLY A 56 8.61 16.75 3.09
N GLU A 57 9.57 17.25 3.86
CA GLU A 57 11.00 17.03 3.66
C GLU A 57 11.41 15.56 3.88
N ASN A 58 12.60 15.19 3.42
CA ASN A 58 13.17 13.89 3.73
C ASN A 58 13.38 13.76 5.25
N GLY A 59 12.94 12.64 5.82
CA GLY A 59 12.97 12.44 7.27
C GLY A 59 11.76 13.00 8.04
N ALA A 60 10.76 13.61 7.36
CA ALA A 60 9.56 14.13 8.01
C ALA A 60 8.56 13.06 8.51
N GLY A 61 8.91 11.76 8.41
CA GLY A 61 8.06 10.67 8.90
C GLY A 61 7.03 10.13 7.91
N LYS A 62 6.97 10.65 6.65
CA LYS A 62 6.00 10.20 5.65
C LYS A 62 6.00 8.68 5.44
N SER A 63 7.18 8.14 5.14
CA SER A 63 7.34 6.68 4.92
C SER A 63 7.06 5.88 6.18
N THR A 64 7.38 6.42 7.36
CA THR A 64 7.07 5.78 8.64
C THR A 64 5.56 5.73 8.88
N LEU A 65 4.82 6.79 8.56
CA LEU A 65 3.36 6.82 8.69
C LEU A 65 2.70 5.76 7.78
N ILE A 66 3.18 5.64 6.53
CA ILE A 66 2.69 4.59 5.61
C ILE A 66 3.07 3.19 6.11
N LYS A 67 4.30 2.99 6.61
CA LYS A 67 4.73 1.71 7.18
C LYS A 67 3.89 1.30 8.40
N VAL A 68 3.50 2.26 9.24
CA VAL A 68 2.57 2.02 10.35
C VAL A 68 1.20 1.62 9.82
N LEU A 69 0.68 2.34 8.85
CA LEU A 69 -0.62 2.03 8.24
C LEU A 69 -0.64 0.62 7.62
N THR A 70 0.45 0.23 6.98
CA THR A 70 0.58 -1.08 6.30
C THR A 70 1.04 -2.22 7.20
N GLY A 71 1.27 -1.97 8.49
CA GLY A 71 1.69 -3.00 9.45
C GLY A 71 3.13 -3.49 9.28
N VAL A 72 3.97 -2.75 8.54
CA VAL A 72 5.42 -2.99 8.46
C VAL A 72 6.11 -2.52 9.74
N GLU A 73 5.58 -1.47 10.35
CA GLU A 73 6.06 -0.91 11.62
C GLU A 73 4.93 -0.82 12.63
N GLU A 74 5.19 -1.21 13.86
CA GLU A 74 4.25 -1.02 14.96
C GLU A 74 4.32 0.43 15.48
N PHE A 75 3.21 0.97 15.95
CA PHE A 75 3.14 2.27 16.60
C PHE A 75 3.00 2.10 18.13
N GLU A 76 3.47 3.11 18.90
CA GLU A 76 3.48 3.06 20.36
C GLU A 76 2.14 3.46 20.95
N THR A 77 1.55 4.51 20.41
CA THR A 77 0.23 5.03 20.84
C THR A 77 -0.51 5.62 19.65
N GLY A 78 -1.83 5.72 19.78
CA GLY A 78 -2.74 6.21 18.78
C GLY A 78 -3.77 5.17 18.36
N GLU A 79 -4.52 5.48 17.33
CA GLU A 79 -5.54 4.57 16.78
C GLU A 79 -5.63 4.72 15.26
N ILE A 80 -5.96 3.62 14.60
CA ILE A 80 -6.27 3.58 13.17
C ILE A 80 -7.71 3.11 13.04
N ILE A 81 -8.55 3.92 12.41
CA ILE A 81 -9.96 3.63 12.19
C ILE A 81 -10.19 3.54 10.69
N MET A 82 -10.74 2.42 10.24
CA MET A 82 -11.13 2.20 8.84
C MET A 82 -12.59 1.82 8.75
N ASP A 83 -13.35 2.53 7.94
CA ASP A 83 -14.80 2.37 7.82
C ASP A 83 -15.54 2.35 9.18
N GLY A 84 -15.09 3.18 10.13
CA GLY A 84 -15.66 3.29 11.47
C GLY A 84 -15.25 2.18 12.44
N LYS A 85 -14.36 1.27 12.04
CA LYS A 85 -13.84 0.19 12.89
C LYS A 85 -12.38 0.45 13.22
N SER A 86 -12.01 0.30 14.50
CA SER A 86 -10.60 0.31 14.89
C SER A 86 -9.91 -0.94 14.33
N ILE A 87 -8.77 -0.73 13.67
CA ILE A 87 -7.94 -1.78 13.09
C ILE A 87 -6.51 -1.66 13.62
N ILE A 88 -5.83 -2.80 13.70
CA ILE A 88 -4.38 -2.87 13.91
C ILE A 88 -3.85 -3.80 12.84
N ASN A 89 -3.01 -3.29 11.95
CA ASN A 89 -2.34 -4.11 10.96
C ASN A 89 -0.99 -4.55 11.53
N THR A 90 -0.76 -5.85 11.62
CA THR A 90 0.50 -6.45 12.08
C THR A 90 1.38 -6.92 10.94
N SER A 91 0.86 -6.85 9.72
CA SER A 91 1.56 -7.24 8.50
C SER A 91 0.94 -6.58 7.26
N PRO A 92 1.70 -6.45 6.16
CA PRO A 92 1.16 -5.96 4.88
C PRO A 92 0.03 -6.83 4.33
N GLN A 93 0.04 -8.13 4.63
CA GLN A 93 -1.01 -9.04 4.21
C GLN A 93 -2.33 -8.76 4.95
N GLU A 94 -2.26 -8.46 6.23
CA GLU A 94 -3.42 -8.07 7.04
C GLU A 94 -3.97 -6.72 6.58
N ALA A 95 -3.08 -5.75 6.30
CA ALA A 95 -3.46 -4.48 5.70
C ALA A 95 -4.19 -4.69 4.37
N GLY A 96 -3.68 -5.58 3.51
CA GLY A 96 -4.32 -5.97 2.25
C GLY A 96 -5.71 -6.57 2.45
N ASN A 97 -5.89 -7.43 3.45
CA ASN A 97 -7.20 -8.01 3.80
C ASN A 97 -8.19 -6.93 4.29
N ASN A 98 -7.68 -5.88 4.93
CA ASN A 98 -8.45 -4.71 5.33
C ASN A 98 -8.70 -3.71 4.18
N GLY A 99 -8.22 -4.00 2.95
CA GLY A 99 -8.43 -3.15 1.79
C GLY A 99 -7.36 -2.06 1.57
N ILE A 100 -6.24 -2.12 2.29
CA ILE A 100 -5.11 -1.18 2.14
C ILE A 100 -4.07 -1.81 1.24
N SER A 101 -3.91 -1.29 0.03
CA SER A 101 -2.87 -1.73 -0.91
C SER A 101 -1.77 -0.68 -1.01
N THR A 102 -0.52 -1.13 -1.11
CA THR A 102 0.65 -0.25 -1.18
C THR A 102 1.51 -0.62 -2.38
N VAL A 103 1.87 0.40 -3.16
CA VAL A 103 2.88 0.27 -4.20
C VAL A 103 4.18 0.84 -3.65
N TYR A 104 5.20 0.00 -3.55
CA TYR A 104 6.53 0.43 -3.12
C TYR A 104 7.36 0.92 -4.30
N GLN A 105 8.30 1.83 -4.03
CA GLN A 105 9.18 2.39 -5.05
C GLN A 105 10.18 1.35 -5.59
N GLU A 106 10.60 0.39 -4.75
CA GLU A 106 11.45 -0.73 -5.16
C GLU A 106 10.57 -1.92 -5.52
N VAL A 107 10.64 -2.33 -6.76
CA VAL A 107 9.91 -3.49 -7.27
C VAL A 107 10.81 -4.70 -7.10
N ASN A 108 10.49 -5.57 -6.14
CA ASN A 108 11.19 -6.83 -5.91
C ASN A 108 10.57 -7.94 -6.76
N LEU A 109 10.89 -7.94 -8.04
CA LEU A 109 10.46 -8.97 -8.98
C LEU A 109 11.42 -10.16 -8.97
N CYS A 110 10.89 -11.34 -9.28
CA CYS A 110 11.67 -12.56 -9.50
C CYS A 110 11.79 -12.81 -11.01
N PRO A 111 12.89 -12.41 -11.66
CA PRO A 111 13.01 -12.45 -13.13
C PRO A 111 12.88 -13.87 -13.72
N ASN A 112 13.31 -14.87 -12.96
CA ASN A 112 13.30 -16.30 -13.32
C ASN A 112 11.95 -17.00 -13.07
N LEU A 113 10.95 -16.28 -12.61
CA LEU A 113 9.58 -16.75 -12.48
C LEU A 113 8.73 -16.19 -13.62
N THR A 114 7.64 -16.87 -13.92
CA THR A 114 6.68 -16.39 -14.93
C THR A 114 6.02 -15.09 -14.48
N VAL A 115 5.45 -14.36 -15.41
CA VAL A 115 4.66 -13.15 -15.14
C VAL A 115 3.50 -13.49 -14.18
N ALA A 116 2.81 -14.61 -14.41
CA ALA A 116 1.73 -15.05 -13.54
C ALA A 116 2.19 -15.33 -12.09
N GLU A 117 3.35 -15.96 -11.93
CA GLU A 117 3.92 -16.22 -10.60
C GLU A 117 4.29 -14.91 -9.89
N ASN A 118 4.88 -13.95 -10.59
CA ASN A 118 5.18 -12.63 -10.02
C ASN A 118 3.92 -11.89 -9.56
N ILE A 119 2.84 -11.92 -10.35
CA ILE A 119 1.55 -11.28 -10.00
C ILE A 119 0.91 -11.92 -8.76
N PHE A 120 1.01 -13.24 -8.61
CA PHE A 120 0.34 -14.00 -7.56
C PHE A 120 1.25 -14.44 -6.42
N ILE A 121 2.50 -13.99 -6.36
CA ILE A 121 3.45 -14.39 -5.32
C ILE A 121 2.87 -14.18 -3.92
N GLY A 122 2.84 -15.25 -3.11
CA GLY A 122 2.25 -15.24 -1.76
C GLY A 122 0.71 -15.20 -1.72
N ARG A 123 0.02 -15.24 -2.89
CA ARG A 123 -1.44 -15.26 -3.01
C ARG A 123 -1.91 -16.23 -4.11
N GLU A 124 -1.13 -17.28 -4.34
CA GLU A 124 -1.38 -18.26 -5.38
C GLU A 124 -2.74 -18.96 -5.18
N PRO A 125 -3.58 -19.07 -6.23
CA PRO A 125 -4.82 -19.81 -6.15
C PRO A 125 -4.54 -21.28 -5.81
N MET A 126 -5.18 -21.78 -4.76
CA MET A 126 -4.99 -23.16 -4.29
C MET A 126 -6.19 -24.03 -4.61
N LYS A 127 -5.92 -25.26 -5.07
CA LYS A 127 -6.94 -26.30 -5.26
C LYS A 127 -6.45 -27.63 -4.69
N MET A 128 -7.21 -28.19 -3.76
CA MET A 128 -6.85 -29.44 -3.07
C MET A 128 -5.43 -29.43 -2.45
N GLY A 129 -5.01 -28.28 -1.88
CA GLY A 129 -3.70 -28.13 -1.25
C GLY A 129 -2.52 -27.97 -2.20
N ARG A 130 -2.78 -27.74 -3.50
CA ARG A 130 -1.77 -27.48 -4.54
C ARG A 130 -2.09 -26.21 -5.28
N ILE A 131 -1.08 -25.57 -5.88
CA ILE A 131 -1.27 -24.39 -6.73
C ILE A 131 -2.11 -24.78 -7.94
N ASP A 132 -3.19 -24.04 -8.20
CA ASP A 132 -3.99 -24.16 -9.42
C ASP A 132 -3.40 -23.27 -10.52
N TRP A 133 -2.38 -23.79 -11.18
CA TRP A 133 -1.67 -23.11 -12.27
C TRP A 133 -2.59 -22.61 -13.38
N LYS A 134 -3.61 -23.39 -13.71
CA LYS A 134 -4.56 -23.01 -14.76
C LYS A 134 -5.36 -21.78 -14.38
N THR A 135 -5.89 -21.76 -13.17
CA THR A 135 -6.63 -20.59 -12.65
C THR A 135 -5.71 -19.39 -12.53
N MET A 136 -4.49 -19.59 -12.00
CA MET A 136 -3.50 -18.53 -11.84
C MET A 136 -3.15 -17.87 -13.17
N ASN A 137 -2.76 -18.63 -14.18
CA ASN A 137 -2.40 -18.13 -15.51
C ASN A 137 -3.58 -17.42 -16.19
N THR A 138 -4.80 -17.98 -16.06
CA THR A 138 -6.00 -17.37 -16.64
C THR A 138 -6.32 -16.01 -15.98
N GLN A 139 -6.19 -15.93 -14.68
CA GLN A 139 -6.44 -14.69 -13.94
C GLN A 139 -5.35 -13.65 -14.21
N ALA A 140 -4.09 -14.07 -14.25
CA ALA A 140 -2.97 -13.20 -14.61
C ALA A 140 -3.16 -12.60 -16.01
N GLN A 141 -3.45 -13.44 -17.01
CA GLN A 141 -3.68 -12.96 -18.38
C GLN A 141 -4.82 -11.95 -18.45
N LYS A 142 -5.92 -12.21 -17.74
CA LYS A 142 -7.03 -11.26 -17.69
C LYS A 142 -6.66 -9.91 -17.06
N ILE A 143 -5.78 -9.90 -16.07
CA ILE A 143 -5.26 -8.64 -15.48
C ILE A 143 -4.44 -7.89 -16.52
N LEU A 144 -3.55 -8.58 -17.23
CA LEU A 144 -2.69 -8.00 -18.26
C LEU A 144 -3.53 -7.44 -19.43
N ASP A 145 -4.52 -8.19 -19.87
CA ASP A 145 -5.45 -7.76 -20.94
C ASP A 145 -6.20 -6.48 -20.52
N ASN A 146 -6.66 -6.39 -19.26
CA ASN A 146 -7.33 -5.19 -18.75
C ASN A 146 -6.40 -3.97 -18.68
N LEU A 147 -5.09 -4.18 -18.55
CA LEU A 147 -4.07 -3.14 -18.57
C LEU A 147 -3.56 -2.86 -20.00
N GLU A 148 -4.16 -3.49 -21.02
CA GLU A 148 -3.76 -3.38 -22.42
C GLU A 148 -2.28 -3.77 -22.65
N LEU A 149 -1.77 -4.72 -21.86
CA LEU A 149 -0.42 -5.25 -21.97
C LEU A 149 -0.44 -6.53 -22.84
N GLU A 150 0.15 -6.44 -24.02
CA GLU A 150 0.28 -7.57 -24.96
C GLU A 150 1.45 -8.48 -24.55
N ILE A 151 1.35 -9.15 -23.40
CA ILE A 151 2.35 -10.08 -22.89
C ILE A 151 1.70 -11.39 -22.45
N ASP A 152 2.45 -12.48 -22.52
CA ASP A 152 2.00 -13.83 -22.12
C ASP A 152 2.32 -14.07 -20.65
N ALA A 153 1.30 -14.28 -19.84
CA ALA A 153 1.42 -14.54 -18.41
C ALA A 153 2.25 -15.79 -18.07
N THR A 154 2.41 -16.72 -19.00
CA THR A 154 3.15 -17.97 -18.79
C THR A 154 4.64 -17.88 -19.08
N GLN A 155 5.10 -16.78 -19.68
CA GLN A 155 6.51 -16.56 -19.98
C GLN A 155 7.26 -16.04 -18.75
N GLU A 156 8.55 -16.36 -18.68
CA GLU A 156 9.45 -15.83 -17.65
C GLU A 156 9.59 -14.31 -17.79
N LEU A 157 9.58 -13.63 -16.67
CA LEU A 157 9.56 -12.17 -16.63
C LEU A 157 10.83 -11.55 -17.22
N GLU A 158 11.97 -12.24 -17.14
CA GLU A 158 13.25 -11.79 -17.71
C GLU A 158 13.22 -11.63 -19.24
N ASN A 159 12.29 -12.31 -19.93
CA ASN A 159 12.14 -12.20 -21.39
C ASN A 159 11.54 -10.84 -21.82
N TYR A 160 11.07 -10.03 -20.88
CA TYR A 160 10.45 -8.75 -21.16
C TYR A 160 11.36 -7.58 -20.81
N SER A 161 11.13 -6.43 -21.46
CA SER A 161 11.89 -5.22 -21.17
C SER A 161 11.66 -4.72 -19.73
N VAL A 162 12.62 -3.98 -19.17
CA VAL A 162 12.53 -3.40 -17.82
C VAL A 162 11.25 -2.57 -17.65
N ALA A 163 10.83 -1.87 -18.70
CA ALA A 163 9.59 -1.09 -18.66
C ALA A 163 8.36 -1.97 -18.43
N ILE A 164 8.29 -3.12 -19.11
CA ILE A 164 7.21 -4.10 -18.92
C ILE A 164 7.32 -4.76 -17.53
N GLN A 165 8.52 -5.12 -17.10
CA GLN A 165 8.73 -5.67 -15.76
C GLN A 165 8.22 -4.74 -14.65
N GLN A 166 8.33 -3.43 -14.82
CA GLN A 166 7.81 -2.43 -13.85
C GLN A 166 6.28 -2.27 -13.88
N MET A 167 5.62 -2.80 -14.90
CA MET A 167 4.16 -2.75 -15.01
C MET A 167 3.47 -4.01 -14.46
N VAL A 168 4.23 -5.10 -14.27
CA VAL A 168 3.79 -6.36 -13.67
C VAL A 168 3.78 -6.29 -12.15
#